data_7e0a3bfb02c8bee58da4c47529a8602b
#
_entry.id   7e0a3bfb02c8bee58da4c47529a8602b
#
_cell.length_a   1.000
_cell.length_b   1.000
_cell.length_c   1.000
_cell.angle_alpha   90.00
_cell.angle_beta   90.00
_cell.angle_gamma   90.00
#
_symmetry.space_group_name_H-M   'P 1'
#
loop_
_entity.id
_entity.type
_entity.pdbx_description
1 polymer ?
#
loop_
_entity_poly.entity_id
_entity_poly.type
_entity_poly.pdbx_seq_one_letter_code
_entity_poly.pdbx_strand_id
1 'polypeptide(L)' 'MAKNGVEAVGNRDGVESEQTLRLKRRHDELEKRLAELERHLSLTPEEQIERSQLKKEKLRTKDELRRLGALRAS' A
#
# COMPACT_ATOMS: atom_id res chain seq x y z
N MET A 1 2.37 17.96 24.84
CA MET A 1 2.55 18.07 24.34
C MET A 1 2.78 18.10 23.66
N ALA A 2 2.75 18.14 23.64
CA ALA A 2 3.02 18.19 22.96
C ALA A 2 3.19 18.15 22.30
N LYS A 3 3.23 17.91 22.42
CA LYS A 3 3.34 17.88 21.81
C LYS A 3 3.30 17.87 21.12
N ASN A 4 3.08 17.79 21.27
CA ASN A 4 2.97 17.82 20.47
C ASN A 4 3.00 17.97 19.66
N GLY A 5 2.99 18.16 19.86
CA GLY A 5 3.01 18.22 19.03
C GLY A 5 3.03 18.23 18.24
N VAL A 6 3.10 18.09 18.36
CA VAL A 6 3.12 18.10 17.58
C VAL A 6 2.90 17.96 16.79
N GLU A 7 2.82 17.80 16.95
CA GLU A 7 2.59 17.63 16.23
C GLU A 7 2.30 17.68 15.33
N ALA A 8 1.96 17.76 15.33
CA ALA A 8 1.59 17.74 14.48
C ALA A 8 1.66 18.05 13.67
N VAL A 9 1.93 18.20 13.60
CA VAL A 9 2.12 18.49 12.84
C VAL A 9 2.30 18.36 11.95
N GLY A 10 2.39 18.21 11.71
CA GLY A 10 2.66 18.13 10.86
C GLY A 10 2.81 17.78 9.76
N ASN A 11 2.74 17.54 9.30
CA ASN A 11 2.93 17.02 8.34
C ASN A 11 3.32 17.40 7.33
N ARG A 12 3.50 17.65 7.30
CA ARG A 12 3.88 18.20 6.38
C ARG A 12 4.98 17.71 5.74
N ASP A 13 5.87 18.01 5.34
CA ASP A 13 7.04 17.59 4.72
C ASP A 13 7.49 16.27 5.17
N GLY A 14 7.14 15.19 4.58
CA GLY A 14 7.54 13.87 4.96
C GLY A 14 6.74 13.27 6.09
N VAL A 15 5.94 14.06 6.75
CA VAL A 15 5.04 13.54 7.75
C VAL A 15 3.80 13.04 7.05
N GLU A 16 3.51 11.77 7.21
CA GLU A 16 2.39 11.16 6.53
C GLU A 16 1.27 10.88 7.52
N SER A 17 0.05 10.98 7.04
CA SER A 17 -1.09 10.67 7.86
C SER A 17 -1.08 9.19 8.21
N GLU A 18 -1.78 8.85 9.27
CA GLU A 18 -1.90 7.47 9.67
C GLU A 18 -2.55 6.64 8.57
N GLN A 19 -3.52 7.23 7.90
CA GLN A 19 -4.19 6.54 6.81
C GLN A 19 -3.22 6.24 5.68
N THR A 20 -2.36 7.18 5.34
CA THR A 20 -1.37 6.99 4.31
C THR A 20 -0.40 5.88 4.69
N LEU A 21 0.06 5.88 5.93
CA LEU A 21 0.98 4.85 6.39
C LEU A 21 0.34 3.47 6.32
N ARG A 22 -0.93 3.37 6.70
CA ARG A 22 -1.64 2.11 6.62
C ARG A 22 -1.75 1.60 5.21
N LEU A 23 -2.06 2.51 4.29
CA LEU A 23 -2.19 2.14 2.89
C LEU A 23 -0.85 1.70 2.30
N LYS A 24 0.23 2.38 2.67
CA LYS A 24 1.55 1.99 2.20
C LYS A 24 1.94 0.61 2.72
N ARG A 25 1.63 0.34 3.97
CA ARG A 25 1.91 -0.96 4.55
C ARG A 25 1.09 -2.03 3.86
N ARG A 26 -0.18 -1.72 3.59
CA ARG A 26 -1.03 -2.66 2.89
C ARG A 26 -0.49 -2.95 1.49
N HIS A 27 -0.07 -1.91 0.80
CA HIS A 27 0.50 -2.06 -0.54
C HIS A 27 1.73 -2.96 -0.51
N ASP A 28 2.60 -2.77 0.48
CA ASP A 28 3.78 -3.60 0.63
C ASP A 28 3.43 -5.05 0.85
N GLU A 29 2.45 -5.30 1.70
CA GLU A 29 2.03 -6.67 1.98
C GLU A 29 1.48 -7.35 0.74
N LEU A 30 0.72 -6.61 -0.04
CA LEU A 30 0.17 -7.14 -1.28
C LEU A 30 1.29 -7.47 -2.26
N GLU A 31 2.27 -6.61 -2.35
CA GLU A 31 3.41 -6.86 -3.24
C GLU A 31 4.21 -8.07 -2.82
N LYS A 32 4.41 -8.22 -1.51
CA LYS A 32 5.16 -9.37 -1.02
C LYS A 32 4.45 -10.67 -1.36
N ARG A 33 3.15 -10.70 -1.16
CA ARG A 33 2.39 -11.92 -1.45
C ARG A 33 2.38 -12.21 -2.94
N LEU A 34 2.23 -11.17 -3.77
CA LEU A 34 2.30 -11.35 -5.20
C LEU A 34 3.65 -11.90 -5.64
N ALA A 35 4.72 -11.36 -5.05
CA ALA A 35 6.05 -11.85 -5.39
C ALA A 35 6.21 -13.32 -5.04
N GLU A 36 5.64 -13.74 -3.91
CA GLU A 36 5.67 -15.15 -3.53
C GLU A 36 4.98 -16.01 -4.56
N LEU A 37 3.79 -15.60 -4.96
CA LEU A 37 3.04 -16.37 -5.93
C LEU A 37 3.76 -16.45 -7.26
N GLU A 38 4.39 -15.36 -7.66
CA GLU A 38 5.05 -15.32 -8.96
C GLU A 38 6.34 -16.09 -8.99
N ARG A 39 6.83 -16.54 -7.85
CA ARG A 39 7.98 -17.41 -7.81
C ARG A 39 7.62 -18.86 -8.08
N HIS A 40 6.36 -19.20 -8.00
CA HIS A 40 5.91 -20.56 -8.28
C HIS A 40 5.97 -20.82 -9.76
N LEU A 41 6.44 -22.01 -10.13
CA LEU A 41 6.50 -22.38 -11.54
C LEU A 41 5.11 -22.51 -12.13
N SER A 42 4.18 -23.00 -11.35
CA SER A 42 2.79 -23.03 -11.78
C SER A 42 1.91 -22.80 -10.56
N LEU A 43 0.80 -22.15 -10.82
CA LEU A 43 -0.12 -21.79 -9.75
C LEU A 43 -1.31 -22.74 -9.74
N THR A 44 -1.75 -23.10 -8.54
CA THR A 44 -3.01 -23.82 -8.40
C THR A 44 -4.14 -22.89 -8.83
N PRO A 45 -5.34 -23.45 -9.10
CA PRO A 45 -6.47 -22.58 -9.44
C PRO A 45 -6.77 -21.56 -8.36
N GLU A 46 -6.64 -21.95 -7.09
CA GLU A 46 -6.86 -21.00 -6.00
C GLU A 46 -5.83 -19.90 -5.99
N GLU A 47 -4.58 -20.26 -6.26
CA GLU A 47 -3.52 -19.27 -6.31
C GLU A 47 -3.69 -18.31 -7.48
N GLN A 48 -4.23 -18.80 -8.60
CA GLN A 48 -4.50 -17.93 -9.72
C GLN A 48 -5.58 -16.90 -9.38
N ILE A 49 -6.60 -17.33 -8.66
CA ILE A 49 -7.64 -16.43 -8.21
C ILE A 49 -7.05 -15.43 -7.22
N GLU A 50 -6.26 -15.91 -6.28
CA GLU A 50 -5.64 -15.03 -5.30
C GLU A 50 -4.77 -14.00 -5.99
N ARG A 51 -4.00 -14.42 -6.98
CA ARG A 51 -3.12 -13.51 -7.70
C ARG A 51 -3.91 -12.39 -8.37
N SER A 52 -5.03 -12.74 -9.01
CA SER A 52 -5.88 -11.73 -9.62
C SER A 52 -6.43 -10.76 -8.61
N GLN A 53 -6.89 -11.27 -7.47
CA GLN A 53 -7.44 -10.42 -6.44
C GLN A 53 -6.40 -9.50 -5.84
N LEU A 54 -5.20 -10.03 -5.63
CA LEU A 54 -4.12 -9.23 -5.09
C LEU A 54 -3.74 -8.10 -6.03
N LYS A 55 -3.73 -8.38 -7.32
CA LYS A 55 -3.41 -7.34 -8.30
C LYS A 55 -4.45 -6.24 -8.29
N LYS A 56 -5.72 -6.61 -8.19
CA LYS A 56 -6.79 -5.62 -8.10
C LYS A 56 -6.67 -4.78 -6.85
N GLU A 57 -6.42 -5.43 -5.72
CA GLU A 57 -6.27 -4.71 -4.46
C GLU A 57 -5.06 -3.79 -4.49
N LYS A 58 -3.97 -4.26 -5.09
CA LYS A 58 -2.77 -3.46 -5.18
C LYS A 58 -3.05 -2.18 -5.96
N LEU A 59 -3.75 -2.32 -7.08
CA LEU A 59 -4.10 -1.14 -7.88
C LEU A 59 -5.01 -0.21 -7.11
N ARG A 60 -6.00 -0.76 -6.42
CA ARG A 60 -6.91 0.05 -5.63
C ARG A 60 -6.18 0.81 -4.54
N THR A 61 -5.27 0.12 -3.85
CA THR A 61 -4.50 0.75 -2.79
C THR A 61 -3.61 1.85 -3.36
N LYS A 62 -3.02 1.60 -4.52
CA LYS A 62 -2.19 2.59 -5.16
C LYS A 62 -3.01 3.82 -5.57
N ASP A 63 -4.20 3.60 -6.09
CA ASP A 63 -5.08 4.70 -6.46
C ASP A 63 -5.46 5.53 -5.25
N GLU A 64 -5.72 4.86 -4.15
CA GLU A 64 -6.06 5.55 -2.92
C GLU A 64 -4.90 6.40 -2.44
N LEU A 65 -3.69 5.84 -2.48
CA LEU A 65 -2.49 6.58 -2.10
C LEU A 65 -2.30 7.80 -3.00
N ARG A 66 -2.53 7.62 -4.28
CA ARG A 66 -2.40 8.71 -5.22
C ARG A 66 -3.43 9.80 -4.93
N ARG A 67 -4.65 9.40 -4.59
CA ARG A 67 -5.71 10.33 -4.27
C ARG A 67 -5.38 11.13 -3.03
N LEU A 68 -4.69 10.53 -2.08
CA LEU A 68 -4.28 11.22 -0.86
C LEU A 68 -3.03 12.06 -1.07
N GLY A 69 -2.46 12.03 -2.26
CA GLY A 69 -1.26 12.80 -2.53
C GLY A 69 0.01 12.17 -2.05
N ALA A 70 -0.05 10.90 -1.61
CA ALA A 70 1.11 10.20 -1.08
C ALA A 70 2.03 9.69 -2.18
N LEU A 71 1.47 9.45 -3.35
CA LEU A 71 2.25 9.02 -4.50
C LEU A 71 2.11 10.07 -5.59
N ARG A 72 3.22 10.46 -6.15
CA ARG A 72 3.17 11.41 -7.22
C ARG A 72 2.83 10.73 -8.51
N ALA A 73 2.00 11.38 -9.28
CA ALA A 73 1.75 10.91 -10.63
C ALA A 73 3.01 11.15 -11.42
N SER A 74 3.47 10.20 -12.12
CA SER A 74 4.71 10.40 -12.85
C SER A 74 4.51 10.15 -14.31
#